data_be2504a4d41882a358126b767ab5b2e0
#
_entry.id   be2504a4d41882a358126b767ab5b2e0
#
_cell.length_a   1.000
_cell.length_b   1.000
_cell.length_c   1.000
_cell.angle_alpha   90.00
_cell.angle_beta   90.00
_cell.angle_gamma   90.00
#
_symmetry.space_group_name_H-M   'P 1'
#
loop_
_entity.id
_entity.type
_entity.pdbx_description
1 polymer ?
#
loop_
_entity_poly.entity_id
_entity_poly.type
_entity_poly.pdbx_seq_one_letter_code
_entity_poly.pdbx_strand_id
1 'polypeptide(L)'
;MNIPSNIRAGVTVKWREESSSDPFDNPISSPDWTAKYYLRTNVNLEGHTVTGTEYAGGWEFSIAHGDTANFDAGIWYWQFEATKGAEKFQLGSGQLTVLQTLSYTGNPAALDGRSQAV
;
A
#
# COMPACT_ATOMS: atom_id res chain seq x y z
N MET A 1 6.41 -6.96 -7.19
CA MET A 1 5.65 -6.40 -6.07
C MET A 1 4.18 -6.64 -6.30
N ASN A 2 3.50 -7.05 -5.27
CA ASN A 2 2.13 -7.53 -5.41
C ASN A 2 1.07 -6.54 -4.92
N ILE A 3 1.48 -5.35 -4.49
CA ILE A 3 0.52 -4.35 -4.09
C ILE A 3 -0.38 -4.01 -5.28
N PRO A 4 -1.72 -3.93 -5.08
CA PRO A 4 -2.62 -3.62 -6.19
C PRO A 4 -2.30 -2.26 -6.80
N SER A 5 -2.47 -2.16 -8.13
CA SER A 5 -2.25 -0.89 -8.82
C SER A 5 -3.39 0.10 -8.60
N ASN A 6 -4.54 -0.39 -8.14
CA ASN A 6 -5.70 0.44 -7.83
C ASN A 6 -6.25 0.04 -6.49
N ILE A 7 -6.57 1.02 -5.66
CA ILE A 7 -7.21 0.81 -4.36
C ILE A 7 -8.50 1.63 -4.35
N ARG A 8 -9.61 0.97 -4.03
CA ARG A 8 -10.89 1.66 -3.89
C ARG A 8 -11.02 2.17 -2.45
N ALA A 9 -11.23 3.46 -2.26
CA ALA A 9 -11.45 4.03 -0.94
C ALA A 9 -12.65 3.36 -0.27
N GLY A 10 -12.51 3.01 1.01
CA GLY A 10 -13.57 2.38 1.78
C GLY A 10 -13.63 0.86 1.68
N VAL A 11 -12.67 0.23 1.01
CA VAL A 11 -12.62 -1.23 0.84
C VAL A 11 -11.35 -1.77 1.48
N THR A 12 -11.45 -2.93 2.10
CA THR A 12 -10.28 -3.61 2.67
C THR A 12 -9.37 -4.08 1.54
N VAL A 13 -8.06 -3.87 1.70
CA VAL A 13 -7.06 -4.26 0.72
C VAL A 13 -6.08 -5.22 1.36
N LYS A 14 -5.80 -6.34 0.70
CA LYS A 14 -4.85 -7.33 1.20
C LYS A 14 -3.96 -7.82 0.07
N TRP A 15 -2.69 -8.04 0.39
CA TRP A 15 -1.77 -8.66 -0.57
C TRP A 15 -0.62 -9.32 0.18
N ARG A 16 0.17 -10.14 -0.53
CA ARG A 16 1.31 -10.85 0.03
C ARG A 16 2.55 -10.55 -0.78
N GLU A 17 3.70 -10.55 -0.09
CA GLU A 17 4.99 -10.42 -0.73
C GLU A 17 5.85 -11.61 -0.32
N GLU A 18 6.62 -12.11 -1.26
CA GLU A 18 7.55 -13.20 -0.99
C GLU A 18 8.86 -12.67 -0.42
N SER A 19 9.68 -13.57 0.12
CA SER A 19 11.02 -13.20 0.58
C SER A 19 11.85 -12.68 -0.58
N SER A 20 12.90 -11.95 -0.26
CA SER A 20 13.81 -11.37 -1.24
C SER A 20 15.25 -11.70 -0.84
N SER A 21 16.22 -11.03 -1.46
CA SER A 21 17.65 -11.20 -1.16
C SER A 21 18.33 -9.86 -1.20
N ASP A 22 19.43 -9.73 -0.44
CA ASP A 22 20.26 -8.55 -0.49
C ASP A 22 21.24 -8.65 -1.68
N PRO A 23 22.06 -7.63 -1.94
CA PRO A 23 23.01 -7.68 -3.06
C PRO A 23 24.05 -8.80 -2.97
N PHE A 24 24.26 -9.38 -1.80
CA PHE A 24 25.19 -10.49 -1.61
C PHE A 24 24.47 -11.83 -1.54
N ASP A 25 23.19 -11.86 -1.99
CA ASP A 25 22.38 -13.07 -2.06
C ASP A 25 22.03 -13.66 -0.68
N ASN A 26 22.09 -12.86 0.36
CA ASN A 26 21.60 -13.28 1.67
C ASN A 26 20.09 -13.09 1.75
N PRO A 27 19.35 -14.03 2.35
CA PRO A 27 17.90 -13.93 2.35
C PRO A 27 17.39 -12.76 3.19
N ILE A 28 16.38 -12.10 2.65
CA ILE A 28 15.60 -11.09 3.35
C ILE A 28 14.21 -11.70 3.51
N SER A 29 13.94 -12.25 4.69
CA SER A 29 12.72 -13.04 4.92
C SER A 29 12.20 -12.83 6.33
N SER A 30 10.94 -13.19 6.55
CA SER A 30 10.36 -13.23 7.88
C SER A 30 10.78 -14.52 8.59
N PRO A 31 10.81 -14.56 9.92
CA PRO A 31 10.48 -13.48 10.85
C PRO A 31 11.64 -12.53 11.14
N ASP A 32 12.82 -12.80 10.61
CA ASP A 32 14.02 -12.04 10.97
C ASP A 32 13.97 -10.59 10.50
N TRP A 33 13.34 -10.35 9.37
CA TRP A 33 13.20 -9.01 8.80
C TRP A 33 11.79 -8.50 8.98
N THR A 34 11.67 -7.21 9.30
CA THR A 34 10.38 -6.52 9.34
C THR A 34 10.20 -5.78 8.02
N ALA A 35 9.07 -5.99 7.38
CA ALA A 35 8.77 -5.36 6.08
C ALA A 35 7.64 -4.36 6.23
N LYS A 36 7.77 -3.22 5.56
CA LYS A 36 6.78 -2.15 5.62
C LYS A 36 6.57 -1.56 4.24
N TYR A 37 5.33 -1.20 3.96
CA TYR A 37 4.97 -0.35 2.83
C TYR A 37 4.68 1.04 3.34
N TYR A 38 5.26 2.02 2.69
CA TYR A 38 4.97 3.43 2.96
C TYR A 38 4.20 3.96 1.77
N LEU A 39 2.99 4.46 2.02
CA LEU A 39 2.12 5.02 0.98
C LEU A 39 2.01 6.50 1.22
N ARG A 40 2.14 7.30 0.18
CA ARG A 40 2.11 8.74 0.32
C ARG A 40 1.51 9.41 -0.91
N THR A 41 0.63 10.38 -0.66
CA THR A 41 0.11 11.19 -1.74
C THR A 41 1.04 12.39 -1.98
N ASN A 42 1.09 12.80 -3.23
CA ASN A 42 1.91 13.93 -3.64
C ASN A 42 1.26 15.27 -3.26
N VAL A 43 -0.04 15.30 -3.07
CA VAL A 43 -0.76 16.57 -2.89
C VAL A 43 -0.61 17.11 -1.48
N ASN A 44 -0.92 16.29 -0.48
CA ASN A 44 -0.92 16.72 0.91
C ASN A 44 0.19 16.10 1.73
N LEU A 45 1.08 15.35 1.09
CA LEU A 45 2.10 14.58 1.77
C LEU A 45 1.50 13.64 2.82
N GLU A 46 0.22 13.37 2.66
CA GLU A 46 -0.51 12.43 3.49
C GLU A 46 0.09 11.05 3.34
N GLY A 47 0.17 10.31 4.40
CA GLY A 47 0.81 9.01 4.32
C GLY A 47 0.12 7.96 5.16
N HIS A 48 0.41 6.71 4.82
CA HIS A 48 -0.06 5.56 5.56
C HIS A 48 1.03 4.50 5.53
N THR A 49 1.33 3.92 6.69
CA THR A 49 2.36 2.89 6.79
C THR A 49 1.67 1.56 7.08
N VAL A 50 2.04 0.53 6.33
CA VAL A 50 1.49 -0.82 6.53
C VAL A 50 2.64 -1.73 6.91
N THR A 51 2.55 -2.34 8.11
CA THR A 51 3.55 -3.29 8.57
C THR A 51 3.10 -4.69 8.20
N GLY A 52 4.00 -5.44 7.58
CA GLY A 52 3.71 -6.81 7.17
C GLY A 52 3.65 -7.76 8.35
N THR A 53 2.83 -8.78 8.23
CA THR A 53 2.75 -9.90 9.18
C THR A 53 3.40 -11.09 8.53
N GLU A 54 4.18 -11.85 9.30
CA GLU A 54 4.89 -13.02 8.81
C GLU A 54 3.96 -14.00 8.11
N TYR A 55 4.38 -14.48 6.93
CA TYR A 55 3.65 -15.50 6.20
C TYR A 55 4.59 -16.25 5.26
N ALA A 56 4.80 -17.55 5.51
CA ALA A 56 5.55 -18.45 4.63
C ALA A 56 6.91 -17.90 4.17
N GLY A 57 7.64 -17.28 5.08
CA GLY A 57 8.95 -16.70 4.78
C GLY A 57 8.87 -15.29 4.22
N GLY A 58 7.72 -14.88 3.77
CA GLY A 58 7.46 -13.50 3.32
C GLY A 58 6.52 -12.80 4.28
N TRP A 59 5.61 -11.97 3.73
CA TRP A 59 4.74 -11.14 4.58
C TRP A 59 3.36 -10.99 3.95
N GLU A 60 2.37 -10.78 4.81
CA GLU A 60 1.02 -10.36 4.42
C GLU A 60 0.82 -8.91 4.83
N PHE A 61 0.17 -8.15 3.96
CA PHE A 61 -0.17 -6.76 4.22
C PHE A 61 -1.68 -6.58 4.14
N SER A 62 -2.21 -5.73 5.01
CA SER A 62 -3.65 -5.48 5.05
C SER A 62 -3.90 -4.03 5.44
N ILE A 63 -4.80 -3.37 4.71
CA ILE A 63 -5.27 -2.03 5.05
C ILE A 63 -6.76 -2.15 5.29
N ALA A 64 -7.20 -1.79 6.50
CA ALA A 64 -8.60 -1.88 6.86
C ALA A 64 -9.44 -0.88 6.07
N HIS A 65 -10.70 -1.21 5.80
CA HIS A 65 -11.58 -0.34 5.05
C HIS A 65 -11.77 1.02 5.73
N GLY A 66 -11.70 1.07 7.06
CA GLY A 66 -11.79 2.34 7.78
C GLY A 66 -10.61 3.26 7.49
N ASP A 67 -9.43 2.68 7.18
CA ASP A 67 -8.26 3.47 6.83
C ASP A 67 -8.32 3.92 5.38
N THR A 68 -8.68 3.02 4.45
CA THR A 68 -8.75 3.40 3.03
C THR A 68 -9.86 4.41 2.79
N ALA A 69 -10.90 4.44 3.63
CA ALA A 69 -11.96 5.42 3.53
C ALA A 69 -11.45 6.87 3.63
N ASN A 70 -10.29 7.04 4.29
CA ASN A 70 -9.70 8.36 4.47
C ASN A 70 -8.66 8.69 3.41
N PHE A 71 -8.42 7.80 2.46
CA PHE A 71 -7.46 8.05 1.40
C PHE A 71 -8.08 8.98 0.35
N ASP A 72 -7.37 10.05 0.02
CA ASP A 72 -7.80 10.94 -1.06
C ASP A 72 -7.67 10.22 -2.41
N ALA A 73 -8.63 10.42 -3.28
CA ALA A 73 -8.57 9.87 -4.63
C ALA A 73 -7.42 10.52 -5.40
N GLY A 74 -6.80 9.74 -6.27
CA GLY A 74 -5.71 10.24 -7.10
C GLY A 74 -4.51 9.32 -7.05
N ILE A 75 -3.36 9.86 -7.44
CA ILE A 75 -2.13 9.10 -7.54
C ILE A 75 -1.42 9.11 -6.20
N TRP A 76 -1.03 7.92 -5.76
CA TRP A 76 -0.22 7.73 -4.56
C TRP A 76 1.07 7.04 -4.96
N TYR A 77 2.11 7.24 -4.17
CA TYR A 77 3.41 6.61 -4.35
C TYR A 77 3.65 5.64 -3.21
N TRP A 78 4.31 4.52 -3.51
CA TRP A 78 4.62 3.55 -2.47
C TRP A 78 6.09 3.17 -2.51
N GLN A 79 6.59 2.77 -1.34
CA GLN A 79 7.95 2.29 -1.16
C GLN A 79 7.88 1.09 -0.22
N PHE A 80 8.53 0.01 -0.63
CA PHE A 80 8.55 -1.23 0.13
C PHE A 80 9.94 -1.42 0.70
N GLU A 81 10.05 -1.53 2.02
CA GLU A 81 11.34 -1.65 2.72
C GLU A 81 11.34 -2.81 3.67
N ALA A 82 12.54 -3.39 3.89
CA ALA A 82 12.75 -4.40 4.93
C ALA A 82 13.89 -3.94 5.83
N THR A 83 13.73 -4.16 7.12
CA THR A 83 14.69 -3.70 8.14
C THR A 83 15.03 -4.85 9.08
N LYS A 84 16.30 -4.97 9.42
CA LYS A 84 16.79 -5.91 10.43
C LYS A 84 17.98 -5.26 11.14
N GLY A 85 17.78 -4.88 12.40
CA GLY A 85 18.83 -4.19 13.15
C GLY A 85 19.26 -2.91 12.47
N ALA A 86 20.52 -2.79 12.12
CA ALA A 86 21.07 -1.60 11.48
C ALA A 86 20.93 -1.62 9.96
N GLU A 87 20.41 -2.71 9.40
CA GLU A 87 20.28 -2.85 7.94
C GLU A 87 18.86 -2.50 7.48
N LYS A 88 18.78 -1.78 6.38
CA LYS A 88 17.52 -1.42 5.76
C LYS A 88 17.72 -1.42 4.25
N PHE A 89 16.86 -2.13 3.55
CA PHE A 89 16.88 -2.18 2.09
C PHE A 89 15.54 -1.76 1.52
N GLN A 90 15.57 -0.97 0.45
CA GLN A 90 14.37 -0.70 -0.32
C GLN A 90 14.22 -1.83 -1.33
N LEU A 91 13.12 -2.56 -1.24
CA LEU A 91 12.89 -3.72 -2.10
C LEU A 91 12.07 -3.34 -3.33
N GLY A 92 11.40 -2.20 -3.30
CA GLY A 92 10.62 -1.74 -4.45
C GLY A 92 9.99 -0.40 -4.21
N SER A 93 9.52 0.21 -5.30
CA SER A 93 8.77 1.46 -5.25
C SER A 93 7.91 1.57 -6.50
N GLY A 94 6.88 2.40 -6.45
CA GLY A 94 6.01 2.59 -7.58
C GLY A 94 4.86 3.52 -7.27
N GLN A 95 3.83 3.43 -8.12
CA GLN A 95 2.64 4.25 -8.00
C GLN A 95 1.41 3.37 -7.94
N LEU A 96 0.36 3.90 -7.33
CA LEU A 96 -0.96 3.30 -7.41
C LEU A 96 -1.98 4.42 -7.50
N THR A 97 -3.20 4.07 -7.87
CA THR A 97 -4.30 5.01 -7.96
C THR A 97 -5.33 4.67 -6.91
N VAL A 98 -5.74 5.68 -6.13
CA VAL A 98 -6.85 5.53 -5.19
C VAL A 98 -8.11 6.01 -5.90
N LEU A 99 -9.13 5.15 -5.95
CA LEU A 99 -10.38 5.42 -6.62
C LEU A 99 -11.42 5.86 -5.60
N GLN A 100 -12.25 6.83 -5.98
CA GLN A 100 -13.35 7.32 -5.16
C GLN A 100 -14.31 6.17 -4.84
N THR A 101 -14.81 6.12 -3.62
CA THR A 101 -15.80 5.11 -3.27
C THR A 101 -17.10 5.35 -4.03
N LEU A 102 -17.68 4.28 -4.55
CA LEU A 102 -18.97 4.37 -5.23
C LEU A 102 -20.14 4.18 -4.27
N SER A 103 -19.86 3.87 -3.01
CA SER A 103 -20.88 3.74 -1.98
C SER A 103 -21.19 5.06 -1.29
N TYR A 104 -20.52 6.13 -1.69
CA TYR A 104 -20.76 7.45 -1.14
C TYR A 104 -22.18 7.91 -1.50
N THR A 105 -22.95 8.36 -0.50
CA THR A 105 -24.34 8.74 -0.69
C THR A 105 -24.62 10.23 -0.43
N GLY A 106 -23.59 11.02 -0.26
CA GLY A 106 -23.73 12.44 -0.02
C GLY A 106 -24.11 13.19 -1.28
N ASN A 107 -23.25 14.05 -1.76
CA ASN A 107 -23.51 14.85 -2.95
C ASN A 107 -23.17 14.03 -4.21
N PRO A 108 -24.17 13.69 -5.05
CA PRO A 108 -23.88 12.90 -6.26
C PRO A 108 -22.84 13.51 -7.18
N ALA A 109 -22.73 14.81 -7.22
CA ALA A 109 -21.73 15.47 -8.06
C ALA A 109 -20.31 15.13 -7.67
N ALA A 110 -20.11 14.72 -6.44
CA ALA A 110 -18.77 14.35 -5.96
C ALA A 110 -18.29 13.02 -6.51
N LEU A 111 -19.18 12.24 -7.11
CA LEU A 111 -18.83 10.93 -7.66
C LEU A 111 -18.38 11.01 -9.10
N ASP A 112 -18.54 12.13 -9.69
CA ASP A 112 -18.34 12.27 -11.10
C ASP A 112 -16.87 12.38 -11.44
N GLY A 113 -16.57 11.75 -11.84
CA GLY A 113 -15.37 11.84 -12.03
C GLY A 113 -14.64 11.86 -13.00
N ARG A 114 -15.69 12.01 -12.95
CA ARG A 114 -15.53 11.92 -13.45
C ARG A 114 -15.74 11.37 -13.72
N SER A 115 -16.23 11.11 -13.92
CA SER A 115 -16.85 10.70 -13.85
C SER A 115 -17.78 10.43 -13.92
N GLN A 116 -18.20 10.66 -14.22
CA GLN A 116 -19.06 10.54 -14.08
C GLN A 116 -19.51 10.21 -14.26
N ALA A 117 -19.33 10.32 -14.60
CA ALA A 117 -19.74 10.02 -14.54
C ALA A 117 -20.10 9.64 -14.63
N VAL A 118 -20.16 9.72 -14.90
CA VAL A 118 -20.44 9.40 -14.85
C VAL A 118 -20.67 9.13 -15.00
#